data_824dd25addcbae1be118ff80835db289
#
_entry.id   824dd25addcbae1be118ff80835db289
#
_cell.length_a   1.000
_cell.length_b   1.000
_cell.length_c   1.000
_cell.angle_alpha   90.00
_cell.angle_beta   90.00
_cell.angle_gamma   90.00
#
_symmetry.space_group_name_H-M   'P 1'
#
loop_
_entity.id
_entity.type
_entity.pdbx_description
1 polymer ?
#
loop_
_entity_poly.entity_id
_entity_poly.type
_entity_poly.pdbx_seq_one_letter_code
_entity_poly.pdbx_strand_id
1 'polypeptide(L)'
;MKHPHRRRFLRSVAFILLIVLALWSLPEHVTLSPSENVPTNARSDLPWNLTLVNQESGVPEGYSFTLVHVRDDVKVDRRIARALRHMLGDAEAAGYEVHLNSGYRTNTEQQQLFDDKVQAFRAGGYDDATARTLASQWVSLPGRSEHELGIAVDIGTATPALYDWLAEESWRYGFIQRYPYKKTGLTGVSHEPWHYRYVGEKAASAMYAQDLCLEEYVQGLSD
;
A
#
# COMPACT_ATOMS: atom_id res chain seq x y z
N MET A 1 34.33 -4.89 15.49
CA MET A 1 33.61 -4.13 14.47
C MET A 1 32.50 -5.01 13.92
N LYS A 2 31.23 -4.77 14.29
CA LYS A 2 30.08 -5.60 13.87
C LYS A 2 29.49 -4.96 12.60
N HIS A 3 29.43 -5.70 11.50
CA HIS A 3 28.98 -5.23 10.20
C HIS A 3 27.47 -4.87 10.22
N PRO A 4 27.07 -3.62 9.91
CA PRO A 4 25.66 -3.18 9.91
C PRO A 4 24.82 -3.81 8.78
N HIS A 5 25.44 -4.32 7.71
CA HIS A 5 24.75 -4.88 6.55
C HIS A 5 23.98 -6.19 6.80
N ARG A 6 24.36 -6.98 7.83
CA ARG A 6 23.69 -8.27 8.13
C ARG A 6 22.27 -8.11 8.69
N ARG A 7 21.98 -7.00 9.39
CA ARG A 7 20.65 -6.76 9.98
C ARG A 7 19.62 -6.28 8.96
N ARG A 8 20.05 -5.54 7.91
CA ARG A 8 19.16 -5.10 6.83
C ARG A 8 18.67 -6.28 5.99
N PHE A 9 19.57 -7.22 5.68
CA PHE A 9 19.24 -8.42 4.90
C PHE A 9 18.21 -9.32 5.61
N LEU A 10 18.31 -9.48 6.93
CA LEU A 10 17.38 -10.28 7.72
C LEU A 10 15.97 -9.67 7.83
N ARG A 11 15.85 -8.33 7.84
CA ARG A 11 14.54 -7.65 7.87
C ARG A 11 13.81 -7.78 6.53
N SER A 12 14.51 -7.64 5.42
CA SER A 12 13.94 -7.86 4.08
C SER A 12 13.50 -9.31 3.87
N VAL A 13 14.25 -10.29 4.37
CA VAL A 13 13.91 -11.71 4.29
C VAL A 13 12.68 -12.05 5.14
N ALA A 14 12.51 -11.44 6.33
CA ALA A 14 11.34 -11.64 7.17
C ALA A 14 10.05 -11.10 6.53
N PHE A 15 10.13 -9.97 5.82
CA PHE A 15 9.00 -9.42 5.09
C PHE A 15 8.62 -10.29 3.87
N ILE A 16 9.59 -10.84 3.17
CA ILE A 16 9.38 -11.81 2.09
C ILE A 16 8.77 -13.11 2.62
N LEU A 17 9.14 -13.57 3.81
CA LEU A 17 8.59 -14.78 4.45
C LEU A 17 7.12 -14.64 4.85
N LEU A 18 6.68 -13.48 5.33
CA LEU A 18 5.26 -13.22 5.63
C LEU A 18 4.40 -13.22 4.35
N ILE A 19 4.94 -12.73 3.23
CA ILE A 19 4.27 -12.78 1.93
C ILE A 19 4.18 -14.22 1.39
N VAL A 20 5.18 -15.07 1.65
CA VAL A 20 5.18 -16.48 1.22
C VAL A 20 4.16 -17.32 2.00
N LEU A 21 3.94 -17.05 3.29
CA LEU A 21 2.93 -17.77 4.09
C LEU A 21 1.49 -17.45 3.64
N ALA A 22 1.23 -16.27 3.05
CA ALA A 22 -0.07 -15.93 2.47
C ALA A 22 -0.39 -16.73 1.18
N LEU A 23 0.59 -17.37 0.55
CA LEU A 23 0.38 -18.18 -0.65
C LEU A 23 -0.30 -19.54 -0.38
N TRP A 24 -0.35 -20.00 0.87
CA TRP A 24 -0.95 -21.29 1.23
C TRP A 24 -2.47 -21.23 1.44
N SER A 25 -3.09 -20.06 1.35
CA SER A 25 -4.53 -19.87 1.53
C SER A 25 -5.28 -19.37 0.30
N LEU A 26 -4.73 -19.54 -0.91
CA LEU A 26 -5.45 -19.18 -2.12
C LEU A 26 -6.60 -20.20 -2.35
N PRO A 27 -7.86 -19.74 -2.43
CA PRO A 27 -8.94 -20.60 -2.87
C PRO A 27 -8.72 -21.00 -4.33
N GLU A 28 -8.88 -22.27 -4.62
CA GLU A 28 -8.92 -22.79 -6.00
C GLU A 28 -10.04 -22.05 -6.77
N HIS A 29 -9.71 -21.46 -7.90
CA HIS A 29 -10.58 -20.75 -8.83
C HIS A 29 -11.10 -19.35 -8.41
N VAL A 30 -10.24 -18.34 -8.49
CA VAL A 30 -10.67 -16.96 -8.71
C VAL A 30 -10.61 -16.67 -10.21
N THR A 31 -11.73 -16.81 -10.90
CA THR A 31 -11.90 -16.24 -12.24
C THR A 31 -12.19 -14.76 -12.07
N LEU A 32 -11.18 -13.92 -12.23
CA LEU A 32 -11.36 -12.48 -12.29
C LEU A 32 -11.91 -12.14 -13.68
N SER A 33 -13.20 -11.81 -13.75
CA SER A 33 -13.73 -11.09 -14.90
C SER A 33 -13.11 -9.69 -14.93
N PRO A 34 -12.70 -9.14 -16.08
CA PRO A 34 -12.26 -7.76 -16.15
C PRO A 34 -13.38 -6.84 -15.66
N SER A 35 -13.15 -6.01 -14.66
CA SER A 35 -14.13 -5.04 -14.20
C SER A 35 -14.30 -3.98 -15.30
N GLU A 36 -15.53 -3.89 -15.82
CA GLU A 36 -15.94 -2.85 -16.75
C GLU A 36 -16.07 -1.51 -16.03
N ASN A 37 -15.13 -0.75 -15.74
CA ASN A 37 -15.16 0.64 -15.23
C ASN A 37 -14.18 0.91 -14.09
N VAL A 38 -12.88 0.66 -14.33
CA VAL A 38 -11.86 1.37 -13.56
C VAL A 38 -11.65 2.74 -14.20
N PRO A 39 -11.74 3.85 -13.46
CA PRO A 39 -11.51 5.18 -14.04
C PRO A 39 -10.09 5.31 -14.61
N THR A 40 -10.00 5.47 -15.93
CA THR A 40 -8.75 5.43 -16.70
C THR A 40 -8.05 6.77 -16.87
N ASN A 41 -8.37 7.80 -16.09
CA ASN A 41 -7.73 9.11 -16.25
C ASN A 41 -7.06 9.58 -14.98
N ALA A 42 -5.74 9.75 -15.03
CA ALA A 42 -5.00 10.56 -14.06
C ALA A 42 -5.57 12.00 -14.13
N ARG A 43 -6.49 12.33 -13.24
CA ARG A 43 -7.10 13.66 -13.13
C ARG A 43 -6.07 14.61 -12.55
N SER A 44 -5.55 15.50 -13.37
CA SER A 44 -4.58 16.53 -12.97
C SER A 44 -5.18 17.63 -12.05
N ASP A 45 -6.51 17.66 -11.92
CA ASP A 45 -7.27 18.62 -11.10
C ASP A 45 -7.51 18.16 -9.67
N LEU A 46 -7.19 16.90 -9.34
CA LEU A 46 -7.33 16.40 -7.97
C LEU A 46 -6.26 16.98 -7.05
N PRO A 47 -6.61 17.23 -5.77
CA PRO A 47 -5.62 17.56 -4.75
C PRO A 47 -4.55 16.47 -4.64
N TRP A 48 -3.32 16.86 -4.30
CA TRP A 48 -2.17 15.96 -4.20
C TRP A 48 -2.42 14.69 -3.36
N ASN A 49 -3.24 14.80 -2.31
CA ASN A 49 -3.58 13.68 -1.44
C ASN A 49 -4.67 12.76 -2.01
N LEU A 50 -5.34 13.16 -3.08
CA LEU A 50 -6.33 12.35 -3.80
C LEU A 50 -5.83 11.88 -5.18
N THR A 51 -4.56 12.14 -5.50
CA THR A 51 -3.94 11.62 -6.73
C THR A 51 -4.12 10.11 -6.80
N LEU A 52 -4.87 9.63 -7.78
CA LEU A 52 -5.10 8.21 -7.98
C LEU A 52 -3.89 7.59 -8.70
N VAL A 53 -3.28 6.62 -8.07
CA VAL A 53 -2.23 5.78 -8.64
C VAL A 53 -2.63 4.33 -8.46
N ASN A 54 -2.72 3.59 -9.55
CA ASN A 54 -3.10 2.18 -9.59
C ASN A 54 -2.55 1.52 -10.86
N GLN A 55 -3.01 0.32 -11.22
CA GLN A 55 -2.54 -0.40 -12.41
C GLN A 55 -2.79 0.35 -13.73
N GLU A 56 -3.75 1.28 -13.79
CA GLU A 56 -4.10 2.05 -14.99
C GLU A 56 -3.57 3.48 -14.95
N SER A 57 -3.48 4.07 -13.76
CA SER A 57 -3.03 5.45 -13.55
C SER A 57 -1.67 5.47 -12.87
N GLY A 58 -0.66 6.02 -13.54
CA GLY A 58 0.70 6.12 -13.02
C GLY A 58 0.91 7.34 -12.12
N VAL A 59 2.09 7.40 -11.51
CA VAL A 59 2.60 8.59 -10.81
C VAL A 59 2.64 9.76 -11.79
N PRO A 60 1.99 10.90 -11.51
CA PRO A 60 1.97 12.04 -12.42
C PRO A 60 3.37 12.59 -12.67
N GLU A 61 3.61 12.99 -13.93
CA GLU A 61 4.83 13.70 -14.27
C GLU A 61 4.93 15.02 -13.46
N GLY A 62 6.12 15.30 -12.92
CA GLY A 62 6.35 16.49 -12.11
C GLY A 62 5.74 16.44 -10.69
N TYR A 63 5.19 15.30 -10.24
CA TYR A 63 4.75 15.17 -8.85
C TYR A 63 5.91 15.44 -7.88
N SER A 64 5.75 16.43 -7.03
CA SER A 64 6.80 16.90 -6.14
C SER A 64 6.41 16.83 -4.67
N PHE A 65 7.36 16.46 -3.82
CA PHE A 65 7.19 16.33 -2.38
C PHE A 65 8.54 16.51 -1.67
N THR A 66 8.49 16.66 -0.37
CA THR A 66 9.69 16.73 0.47
C THR A 66 9.68 15.57 1.46
N LEU A 67 10.70 14.72 1.40
CA LEU A 67 10.83 13.60 2.31
C LEU A 67 11.34 14.03 3.68
N VAL A 68 10.74 13.43 4.72
CA VAL A 68 11.21 13.52 6.11
C VAL A 68 11.19 12.13 6.74
N HIS A 69 12.11 11.90 7.67
CA HIS A 69 12.11 10.68 8.49
C HIS A 69 10.94 10.70 9.49
N VAL A 70 10.27 9.58 9.65
CA VAL A 70 9.20 9.40 10.65
C VAL A 70 9.67 8.48 11.78
N ARG A 71 10.07 7.27 11.45
CA ARG A 71 10.54 6.26 12.40
C ARG A 71 11.58 5.37 11.71
N ASP A 72 12.58 4.96 12.44
CA ASP A 72 13.70 4.16 11.92
C ASP A 72 14.30 4.83 10.66
N ASP A 73 14.49 4.08 9.58
CA ASP A 73 14.96 4.59 8.31
C ASP A 73 13.82 4.96 7.33
N VAL A 74 12.55 4.93 7.80
CA VAL A 74 11.39 5.15 6.93
C VAL A 74 11.14 6.63 6.72
N LYS A 75 11.03 7.01 5.44
CA LYS A 75 10.72 8.37 5.00
C LYS A 75 9.36 8.42 4.36
N VAL A 76 8.67 9.56 4.56
CA VAL A 76 7.41 9.88 3.91
C VAL A 76 7.41 11.34 3.48
N ASP A 77 6.43 11.74 2.69
CA ASP A 77 6.16 13.14 2.42
C ASP A 77 5.94 13.91 3.73
N ARG A 78 6.57 15.07 3.86
CA ARG A 78 6.45 15.96 5.03
C ARG A 78 5.00 16.26 5.38
N ARG A 79 4.13 16.40 4.38
CA ARG A 79 2.72 16.73 4.55
C ARG A 79 1.94 15.73 5.39
N ILE A 80 2.30 14.45 5.35
CA ILE A 80 1.62 13.37 6.08
C ILE A 80 2.32 12.98 7.40
N ALA A 81 3.57 13.42 7.59
CA ALA A 81 4.42 12.90 8.68
C ALA A 81 3.85 13.13 10.08
N ARG A 82 3.16 14.27 10.31
CA ARG A 82 2.52 14.56 11.60
C ARG A 82 1.35 13.62 11.86
N ALA A 83 0.44 13.48 10.90
CA ALA A 83 -0.72 12.60 11.00
C ALA A 83 -0.31 11.14 11.23
N LEU A 84 0.73 10.69 10.48
CA LEU A 84 1.27 9.34 10.66
C LEU A 84 1.83 9.12 12.07
N ARG A 85 2.64 10.05 12.60
CA ARG A 85 3.18 9.91 13.96
C ARG A 85 2.09 9.86 15.03
N HIS A 86 1.01 10.64 14.88
CA HIS A 86 -0.13 10.61 15.79
C HIS A 86 -0.81 9.24 15.73
N MET A 87 -1.13 8.73 14.54
CA MET A 87 -1.76 7.42 14.37
C MET A 87 -0.92 6.29 15.00
N LEU A 88 0.40 6.25 14.72
CA LEU A 88 1.28 5.24 15.29
C LEU A 88 1.38 5.36 16.83
N GLY A 89 1.46 6.60 17.34
CA GLY A 89 1.54 6.86 18.77
C GLY A 89 0.27 6.46 19.53
N ASP A 90 -0.90 6.71 18.96
CA ASP A 90 -2.18 6.34 19.57
C ASP A 90 -2.40 4.82 19.51
N ALA A 91 -1.97 4.13 18.45
CA ALA A 91 -1.95 2.68 18.41
C ALA A 91 -1.03 2.08 19.50
N GLU A 92 0.15 2.65 19.71
CA GLU A 92 1.07 2.24 20.78
C GLU A 92 0.48 2.52 22.18
N ALA A 93 -0.17 3.67 22.35
CA ALA A 93 -0.87 4.02 23.60
C ALA A 93 -2.04 3.09 23.89
N ALA A 94 -2.68 2.55 22.86
CA ALA A 94 -3.70 1.50 22.96
C ALA A 94 -3.12 0.11 23.26
N GLY A 95 -1.80 -0.04 23.35
CA GLY A 95 -1.11 -1.27 23.73
C GLY A 95 -0.67 -2.16 22.56
N TYR A 96 -0.72 -1.67 21.34
CA TYR A 96 -0.27 -2.44 20.16
C TYR A 96 1.24 -2.28 19.93
N GLU A 97 1.88 -3.36 19.50
CA GLU A 97 3.23 -3.30 18.97
C GLU A 97 3.16 -2.85 17.50
N VAL A 98 3.82 -1.71 17.19
CA VAL A 98 3.72 -1.07 15.87
C VAL A 98 5.09 -0.97 15.22
N HIS A 99 5.23 -1.56 14.03
CA HIS A 99 6.41 -1.45 13.19
C HIS A 99 6.07 -0.69 11.90
N LEU A 100 6.85 0.32 11.56
CA LEU A 100 6.73 0.99 10.28
C LEU A 100 7.71 0.31 9.30
N ASN A 101 7.18 -0.54 8.41
CA ASN A 101 8.00 -1.39 7.55
C ASN A 101 8.44 -0.70 6.27
N SER A 102 7.58 0.17 5.71
CA SER A 102 7.84 0.86 4.45
C SER A 102 7.11 2.22 4.41
N GLY A 103 7.70 3.17 3.71
CA GLY A 103 7.11 4.45 3.36
C GLY A 103 7.43 4.78 1.90
N TYR A 104 8.13 5.90 1.64
CA TYR A 104 8.58 6.21 0.29
C TYR A 104 9.50 5.14 -0.28
N ARG A 105 9.25 4.77 -1.52
CA ARG A 105 10.12 3.93 -2.35
C ARG A 105 10.45 4.65 -3.65
N THR A 106 11.67 4.54 -4.10
CA THR A 106 12.08 4.96 -5.43
C THR A 106 11.52 4.01 -6.49
N ASN A 107 11.42 4.46 -7.73
CA ASN A 107 11.05 3.62 -8.86
C ASN A 107 11.94 2.37 -8.97
N THR A 108 13.24 2.50 -8.73
CA THR A 108 14.20 1.37 -8.76
C THR A 108 13.92 0.35 -7.65
N GLU A 109 13.62 0.80 -6.43
CA GLU A 109 13.26 -0.10 -5.33
C GLU A 109 11.93 -0.80 -5.61
N GLN A 110 10.97 -0.11 -6.20
CA GLN A 110 9.68 -0.69 -6.61
C GLN A 110 9.87 -1.74 -7.72
N GLN A 111 10.76 -1.47 -8.71
CA GLN A 111 11.11 -2.45 -9.75
C GLN A 111 11.71 -3.72 -9.13
N GLN A 112 12.64 -3.57 -8.19
CA GLN A 112 13.26 -4.72 -7.53
C GLN A 112 12.23 -5.57 -6.79
N LEU A 113 11.32 -4.93 -6.03
CA LEU A 113 10.23 -5.65 -5.33
C LEU A 113 9.32 -6.41 -6.29
N PHE A 114 8.99 -5.80 -7.42
CA PHE A 114 8.17 -6.45 -8.44
C PHE A 114 8.88 -7.66 -9.05
N ASP A 115 10.16 -7.50 -9.42
CA ASP A 115 10.96 -8.59 -10.00
C ASP A 115 11.16 -9.73 -9.00
N ASP A 116 11.42 -9.45 -7.73
CA ASP A 116 11.51 -10.45 -6.66
C ASP A 116 10.20 -11.22 -6.51
N LYS A 117 9.04 -10.53 -6.61
CA LYS A 117 7.73 -11.18 -6.55
C LYS A 117 7.48 -12.08 -7.76
N VAL A 118 7.84 -11.63 -8.97
CA VAL A 118 7.79 -12.46 -10.20
C VAL A 118 8.64 -13.71 -10.06
N GLN A 119 9.87 -13.57 -9.54
CA GLN A 119 10.76 -14.70 -9.33
C GLN A 119 10.19 -15.71 -8.31
N ALA A 120 9.52 -15.22 -7.26
CA ALA A 120 8.86 -16.10 -6.28
C ALA A 120 7.76 -16.95 -6.93
N PHE A 121 6.93 -16.37 -7.81
CA PHE A 121 5.92 -17.12 -8.55
C PHE A 121 6.54 -18.10 -9.56
N ARG A 122 7.61 -17.70 -10.26
CA ARG A 122 8.35 -18.62 -11.15
C ARG A 122 8.93 -19.82 -10.40
N ALA A 123 9.49 -19.58 -9.21
CA ALA A 123 9.98 -20.65 -8.35
C ALA A 123 8.85 -21.60 -7.89
N GLY A 124 7.60 -21.10 -7.83
CA GLY A 124 6.39 -21.88 -7.60
C GLY A 124 5.88 -22.65 -8.83
N GLY A 125 6.57 -22.56 -9.98
CA GLY A 125 6.25 -23.32 -11.19
C GLY A 125 5.38 -22.60 -12.24
N TYR A 126 5.08 -21.31 -12.03
CA TYR A 126 4.35 -20.52 -13.03
C TYR A 126 5.27 -20.07 -14.18
N ASP A 127 4.71 -20.01 -15.40
CA ASP A 127 5.39 -19.39 -16.54
C ASP A 127 5.54 -17.86 -16.33
N ASP A 128 6.38 -17.21 -17.15
CA ASP A 128 6.72 -15.78 -16.97
C ASP A 128 5.49 -14.87 -17.06
N ALA A 129 4.59 -15.09 -18.00
CA ALA A 129 3.41 -14.25 -18.20
C ALA A 129 2.45 -14.37 -17.01
N THR A 130 2.17 -15.59 -16.58
CA THR A 130 1.35 -15.90 -15.40
C THR A 130 2.00 -15.33 -14.12
N ALA A 131 3.31 -15.54 -13.93
CA ALA A 131 4.04 -15.03 -12.78
C ALA A 131 3.97 -13.51 -12.67
N ARG A 132 4.11 -12.76 -13.79
CA ARG A 132 3.96 -11.30 -13.82
C ARG A 132 2.53 -10.86 -13.51
N THR A 133 1.53 -11.53 -14.06
CA THR A 133 0.12 -11.24 -13.78
C THR A 133 -0.21 -11.47 -12.31
N LEU A 134 0.23 -12.57 -11.72
CA LEU A 134 0.04 -12.84 -10.30
C LEU A 134 0.81 -11.86 -9.41
N ALA A 135 2.04 -11.51 -9.80
CA ALA A 135 2.85 -10.54 -9.05
C ALA A 135 2.19 -9.17 -8.98
N SER A 136 1.56 -8.70 -10.07
CA SER A 136 0.91 -7.38 -10.11
C SER A 136 -0.32 -7.26 -9.21
N GLN A 137 -0.87 -8.36 -8.73
CA GLN A 137 -1.96 -8.38 -7.73
C GLN A 137 -1.44 -8.13 -6.29
N TRP A 138 -0.13 -8.19 -6.07
CA TRP A 138 0.51 -8.04 -4.76
C TRP A 138 1.51 -6.89 -4.69
N VAL A 139 2.16 -6.59 -5.80
CA VAL A 139 3.18 -5.56 -5.90
C VAL A 139 2.89 -4.73 -7.15
N SER A 140 2.64 -3.46 -6.96
CA SER A 140 2.42 -2.53 -8.07
C SER A 140 3.65 -2.45 -8.97
N LEU A 141 3.42 -2.26 -10.26
CA LEU A 141 4.48 -1.96 -11.23
C LEU A 141 5.21 -0.66 -10.86
N PRO A 142 6.51 -0.53 -11.20
CA PRO A 142 7.24 0.73 -11.05
C PRO A 142 6.54 1.85 -11.85
N GLY A 143 6.46 3.03 -11.26
CA GLY A 143 5.68 4.15 -11.76
C GLY A 143 4.18 4.06 -11.48
N ARG A 144 3.73 3.01 -10.77
CA ARG A 144 2.32 2.76 -10.45
C ARG A 144 2.10 2.40 -8.98
N SER A 145 3.04 2.76 -8.12
CA SER A 145 2.97 2.52 -6.68
C SER A 145 2.71 3.81 -5.92
N GLU A 146 1.77 3.78 -4.98
CA GLU A 146 1.49 4.92 -4.08
C GLU A 146 2.66 5.22 -3.15
N HIS A 147 3.56 4.25 -2.90
CA HIS A 147 4.81 4.50 -2.18
C HIS A 147 5.74 5.47 -2.92
N GLU A 148 5.68 5.52 -4.24
CA GLU A 148 6.46 6.48 -5.04
C GLU A 148 5.95 7.92 -4.91
N LEU A 149 4.72 8.11 -4.38
CA LEU A 149 4.20 9.42 -3.99
C LEU A 149 4.65 9.86 -2.58
N GLY A 150 5.19 8.95 -1.77
CA GLY A 150 5.57 9.19 -0.37
C GLY A 150 4.39 9.36 0.58
N ILE A 151 3.17 9.00 0.18
CA ILE A 151 1.93 9.17 0.97
C ILE A 151 1.23 7.85 1.31
N ALA A 152 1.89 6.73 1.06
CA ALA A 152 1.48 5.41 1.51
C ALA A 152 2.54 4.80 2.43
N VAL A 153 2.09 3.97 3.34
CA VAL A 153 2.93 3.28 4.33
C VAL A 153 2.48 1.84 4.54
N ASP A 154 3.46 0.96 4.82
CA ASP A 154 3.20 -0.40 5.26
C ASP A 154 3.47 -0.50 6.77
N ILE A 155 2.44 -0.82 7.54
CA ILE A 155 2.50 -0.94 9.00
C ILE A 155 2.50 -2.43 9.36
N GLY A 156 3.53 -2.87 10.08
CA GLY A 156 3.69 -4.24 10.53
C GLY A 156 3.43 -4.41 12.01
N THR A 157 3.09 -5.62 12.41
CA THR A 157 2.90 -6.01 13.80
C THR A 157 3.11 -7.51 13.97
N ALA A 158 3.44 -7.93 15.19
CA ALA A 158 3.36 -9.33 15.59
C ALA A 158 1.93 -9.75 15.98
N THR A 159 1.02 -8.79 16.20
CA THR A 159 -0.34 -9.04 16.69
C THR A 159 -1.39 -8.60 15.66
N PRO A 160 -2.13 -9.51 15.03
CA PRO A 160 -3.15 -9.18 14.01
C PRO A 160 -4.19 -8.15 14.45
N ALA A 161 -4.52 -8.07 15.74
CA ALA A 161 -5.48 -7.11 16.30
C ALA A 161 -5.12 -5.63 16.02
N LEU A 162 -3.85 -5.30 15.72
CA LEU A 162 -3.49 -3.97 15.25
C LEU A 162 -4.18 -3.64 13.92
N TYR A 163 -4.30 -4.60 13.02
CA TYR A 163 -4.93 -4.36 11.72
C TYR A 163 -6.44 -4.07 11.85
N ASP A 164 -7.11 -4.69 12.83
CA ASP A 164 -8.50 -4.38 13.15
C ASP A 164 -8.62 -2.95 13.68
N TRP A 165 -7.75 -2.56 14.64
CA TRP A 165 -7.70 -1.20 15.16
C TRP A 165 -7.40 -0.16 14.05
N LEU A 166 -6.44 -0.43 13.20
CA LEU A 166 -6.10 0.46 12.09
C LEU A 166 -7.26 0.59 11.08
N ALA A 167 -7.97 -0.48 10.77
CA ALA A 167 -9.13 -0.44 9.88
C ALA A 167 -10.27 0.41 10.48
N GLU A 168 -10.45 0.40 11.80
CA GLU A 168 -11.48 1.16 12.50
C GLU A 168 -11.09 2.63 12.78
N GLU A 169 -9.81 2.94 12.99
CA GLU A 169 -9.38 4.24 13.53
C GLU A 169 -8.55 5.09 12.55
N SER A 170 -7.91 4.49 11.52
CA SER A 170 -6.96 5.21 10.65
C SER A 170 -7.56 6.44 9.95
N TRP A 171 -8.86 6.41 9.64
CA TRP A 171 -9.58 7.50 8.99
C TRP A 171 -9.56 8.81 9.81
N ARG A 172 -9.49 8.73 11.15
CA ARG A 172 -9.40 9.89 12.05
C ARG A 172 -8.11 10.69 11.84
N TYR A 173 -7.08 10.03 11.33
CA TYR A 173 -5.76 10.61 11.01
C TYR A 173 -5.60 10.91 9.53
N GLY A 174 -6.67 10.75 8.74
CA GLY A 174 -6.66 10.99 7.30
C GLY A 174 -6.08 9.83 6.48
N PHE A 175 -5.96 8.62 7.05
CA PHE A 175 -5.53 7.42 6.35
C PHE A 175 -6.70 6.48 6.07
N ILE A 176 -6.59 5.72 4.99
CA ILE A 176 -7.50 4.63 4.65
C ILE A 176 -6.73 3.32 4.51
N GLN A 177 -7.35 2.21 4.87
CA GLN A 177 -6.89 0.90 4.40
C GLN A 177 -7.12 0.86 2.89
N ARG A 178 -6.03 0.86 2.12
CA ARG A 178 -6.11 1.10 0.67
C ARG A 178 -6.70 -0.06 -0.10
N TYR A 179 -6.43 -1.29 0.34
CA TYR A 179 -6.80 -2.52 -0.36
C TYR A 179 -7.62 -3.45 0.55
N PRO A 180 -8.87 -3.06 0.91
CA PRO A 180 -9.74 -3.90 1.73
C PRO A 180 -10.25 -5.09 0.94
N TYR A 181 -10.48 -6.22 1.63
CA TYR A 181 -10.87 -7.50 1.01
C TYR A 181 -12.06 -7.37 0.04
N LYS A 182 -13.09 -6.61 0.43
CA LYS A 182 -14.33 -6.46 -0.35
C LYS A 182 -14.16 -5.63 -1.64
N LYS A 183 -13.04 -4.94 -1.82
CA LYS A 183 -12.80 -4.01 -2.93
C LYS A 183 -11.72 -4.48 -3.91
N THR A 184 -11.24 -5.71 -3.80
CA THR A 184 -10.18 -6.27 -4.67
C THR A 184 -10.53 -6.19 -6.16
N GLY A 185 -11.80 -6.38 -6.52
CA GLY A 185 -12.27 -6.26 -7.91
C GLY A 185 -12.23 -4.82 -8.46
N LEU A 186 -12.27 -3.80 -7.59
CA LEU A 186 -12.19 -2.38 -7.96
C LEU A 186 -10.75 -1.86 -7.95
N THR A 187 -9.98 -2.28 -6.96
CA THR A 187 -8.60 -1.81 -6.79
C THR A 187 -7.59 -2.55 -7.66
N GLY A 188 -7.94 -3.78 -8.11
CA GLY A 188 -7.05 -4.66 -8.85
C GLY A 188 -5.91 -5.25 -8.01
N VAL A 189 -5.90 -5.00 -6.69
CA VAL A 189 -4.86 -5.46 -5.74
C VAL A 189 -5.49 -6.39 -4.70
N SER A 190 -4.76 -7.41 -4.31
CA SER A 190 -5.15 -8.35 -3.25
C SER A 190 -5.33 -7.61 -1.91
N HIS A 191 -6.05 -8.22 -0.97
CA HIS A 191 -6.22 -7.66 0.35
C HIS A 191 -4.89 -7.44 1.08
N GLU A 192 -4.63 -6.22 1.51
CA GLU A 192 -3.42 -5.82 2.22
C GLU A 192 -3.78 -5.09 3.53
N PRO A 193 -3.89 -5.80 4.67
CA PRO A 193 -4.24 -5.19 5.94
C PRO A 193 -3.18 -4.22 6.48
N TRP A 194 -1.96 -4.28 5.96
CA TRP A 194 -0.82 -3.45 6.35
C TRP A 194 -0.70 -2.14 5.59
N HIS A 195 -1.32 -2.01 4.40
CA HIS A 195 -1.11 -0.88 3.48
C HIS A 195 -2.11 0.24 3.73
N TYR A 196 -1.61 1.39 4.18
CA TYR A 196 -2.39 2.57 4.50
C TYR A 196 -1.98 3.75 3.62
N ARG A 197 -3.00 4.39 3.02
CA ARG A 197 -2.85 5.55 2.15
C ARG A 197 -3.40 6.80 2.82
N TYR A 198 -2.62 7.90 2.84
CA TYR A 198 -3.11 9.20 3.27
C TYR A 198 -3.95 9.87 2.18
N VAL A 199 -5.16 10.30 2.55
CA VAL A 199 -6.12 10.99 1.68
C VAL A 199 -6.63 12.29 2.33
N GLY A 200 -6.20 12.59 3.56
CA GLY A 200 -6.71 13.70 4.39
C GLY A 200 -7.97 13.35 5.17
N GLU A 201 -8.14 13.95 6.33
CA GLU A 201 -9.19 13.60 7.30
C GLU A 201 -10.61 13.67 6.71
N LYS A 202 -10.91 14.72 5.92
CA LYS A 202 -12.22 14.90 5.30
C LYS A 202 -12.57 13.74 4.34
N ALA A 203 -11.64 13.40 3.46
CA ALA A 203 -11.83 12.34 2.48
C ALA A 203 -11.86 10.96 3.16
N ALA A 204 -10.94 10.71 4.10
CA ALA A 204 -10.89 9.46 4.86
C ALA A 204 -12.20 9.21 5.64
N SER A 205 -12.73 10.25 6.33
CA SER A 205 -14.00 10.18 7.04
C SER A 205 -15.17 9.87 6.12
N ALA A 206 -15.22 10.50 4.94
CA ALA A 206 -16.29 10.25 3.96
C ALA A 206 -16.21 8.82 3.39
N MET A 207 -15.00 8.35 3.06
CA MET A 207 -14.79 6.99 2.56
C MET A 207 -15.15 5.95 3.62
N TYR A 208 -14.73 6.15 4.88
CA TYR A 208 -15.07 5.27 5.99
C TYR A 208 -16.58 5.18 6.22
N ALA A 209 -17.27 6.34 6.28
CA ALA A 209 -18.71 6.41 6.54
C ALA A 209 -19.56 5.77 5.43
N GLN A 210 -19.07 5.72 4.20
CA GLN A 210 -19.78 5.21 3.03
C GLN A 210 -19.23 3.88 2.51
N ASP A 211 -18.24 3.29 3.18
CA ASP A 211 -17.54 2.06 2.75
C ASP A 211 -16.98 2.17 1.31
N LEU A 212 -16.34 3.31 0.98
CA LEU A 212 -15.78 3.57 -0.35
C LEU A 212 -14.26 3.30 -0.38
N CYS A 213 -13.76 2.72 -1.48
CA CYS A 213 -12.34 2.77 -1.81
C CYS A 213 -11.99 4.10 -2.51
N LEU A 214 -10.69 4.36 -2.73
CA LEU A 214 -10.23 5.61 -3.33
C LEU A 214 -10.78 5.81 -4.75
N GLU A 215 -10.86 4.74 -5.54
CA GLU A 215 -11.43 4.76 -6.90
C GLU A 215 -12.86 5.26 -6.91
N GLU A 216 -13.71 4.68 -6.06
CA GLU A 216 -15.12 5.07 -5.94
C GLU A 216 -15.29 6.52 -5.47
N TYR A 217 -14.50 6.93 -4.48
CA TYR A 217 -14.54 8.29 -3.95
C TYR A 217 -14.13 9.33 -4.99
N VAL A 218 -13.02 9.08 -5.71
CA VAL A 218 -12.53 9.99 -6.75
C VAL A 218 -13.51 10.06 -7.92
N GLN A 219 -14.14 8.95 -8.30
CA GLN A 219 -15.19 8.94 -9.33
C GLN A 219 -16.37 9.82 -8.93
N GLY A 220 -16.85 9.69 -7.69
CA GLY A 220 -17.98 10.49 -7.18
C GLY A 220 -17.70 11.99 -7.03
N LEU A 221 -16.42 12.44 -7.12
CA LEU A 221 -16.09 13.87 -7.21
C LEU A 221 -16.29 14.44 -8.62
N SER A 222 -16.60 13.57 -9.59
CA SER A 222 -16.72 13.92 -11.02
C SER A 222 -18.17 14.19 -11.46
N ASP A 223 -19.10 13.71 -10.69
CA ASP A 223 -20.55 13.81 -10.89
C ASP A 223 -21.12 15.03 -10.14
#